data_f492885ac38c25dbe370c079e87a91c2
#
_entry.id   f492885ac38c25dbe370c079e87a91c2
#
_cell.length_a   1.000
_cell.length_b   1.000
_cell.length_c   1.000
_cell.angle_alpha   90.00
_cell.angle_beta   90.00
_cell.angle_gamma   90.00
#
_symmetry.space_group_name_H-M   'P 1'
#
loop_
_entity.id
_entity.type
_entity.pdbx_description
1 polymer ?
#
loop_
_entity_poly.entity_id
_entity_poly.type
_entity_poly.pdbx_seq_one_letter_code
_entity_poly.pdbx_strand_id
1 'polypeptide(L)'
;DYARHVVDIIETDSWMYDIVGADKLENVSSWHHQAVTDVAADTGLTVVAKTTVDGLDIVEAVENQSKTFCLGVQFHPENDAKLALHDNKPEEAKCDPDVCLTFFQYLVSYASGKPVIGISWGGDPADYTDIQDIIQNGGGVVTHVQQITGYDQAAAEVKKVDGIVVTGGQDINPDLYGEEHSPLLEDNNEERDIRDTSDYNLIKAAVAENVPMLTICRGMQMLNVVQGGGLIQDLPTYLEKDANVYKTHRNAPDWARHDITVEAGSKWMAEIVGGSSMKNVASWHHQVLNPQKLGEGLKVTAYGPDQVIEAVEYQANEFTLGVQFHPEADALTDAAFAAYFNTLLKYAA
;
A
#
# COMPACT_ATOMS: atom_id res chain seq x y z
N ASP A 1 31.39 4.60 15.51
CA ASP A 1 30.46 4.94 14.42
C ASP A 1 30.60 3.89 13.33
N TYR A 2 29.50 3.52 12.68
CA TYR A 2 29.50 2.64 11.51
C TYR A 2 30.14 3.33 10.32
N ALA A 3 30.94 2.59 9.54
CA ALA A 3 31.30 3.01 8.21
C ALA A 3 30.05 2.99 7.30
N ARG A 4 30.10 3.76 6.22
CA ARG A 4 28.98 3.87 5.27
C ARG A 4 29.47 3.66 3.84
N HIS A 5 28.78 2.83 3.08
CA HIS A 5 29.07 2.59 1.67
C HIS A 5 27.81 2.23 0.90
N VAL A 6 27.94 2.11 -0.40
CA VAL A 6 26.89 1.66 -1.33
C VAL A 6 27.05 0.16 -1.55
N VAL A 7 25.93 -0.54 -1.63
CA VAL A 7 25.87 -1.95 -2.04
C VAL A 7 25.20 -2.02 -3.41
N ASP A 8 25.91 -2.56 -4.41
CA ASP A 8 25.38 -2.83 -5.74
C ASP A 8 24.72 -4.21 -5.76
N ILE A 9 23.46 -4.28 -6.19
CA ILE A 9 22.70 -5.51 -6.31
C ILE A 9 22.89 -6.02 -7.73
N ILE A 10 23.40 -7.24 -7.87
CA ILE A 10 23.88 -7.80 -9.14
C ILE A 10 22.97 -8.90 -9.71
N GLU A 11 22.01 -9.38 -8.91
CA GLU A 11 20.99 -10.36 -9.32
C GLU A 11 19.60 -9.81 -9.07
N THR A 12 18.84 -9.58 -10.15
CA THR A 12 17.47 -9.02 -10.07
C THR A 12 16.40 -10.07 -9.77
N ASP A 13 16.72 -11.36 -9.89
CA ASP A 13 15.88 -12.49 -9.46
C ASP A 13 16.39 -12.98 -8.10
N SER A 14 16.24 -12.13 -7.06
CA SER A 14 16.77 -12.38 -5.72
C SER A 14 15.93 -11.71 -4.64
N TRP A 15 15.88 -12.32 -3.44
CA TRP A 15 15.26 -11.68 -2.28
C TRP A 15 15.93 -10.34 -1.93
N MET A 16 17.23 -10.22 -2.17
CA MET A 16 17.94 -8.95 -1.98
C MET A 16 17.37 -7.84 -2.86
N TYR A 17 17.11 -8.15 -4.14
CA TYR A 17 16.48 -7.19 -5.07
C TYR A 17 15.05 -6.90 -4.69
N ASP A 18 14.26 -7.93 -4.34
CA ASP A 18 12.87 -7.77 -3.92
C ASP A 18 12.74 -6.89 -2.67
N ILE A 19 13.64 -7.06 -1.69
CA ILE A 19 13.68 -6.26 -0.46
C ILE A 19 14.04 -4.80 -0.76
N VAL A 20 15.08 -4.57 -1.58
CA VAL A 20 15.60 -3.21 -1.83
C VAL A 20 14.80 -2.47 -2.89
N GLY A 21 14.29 -3.17 -3.92
CA GLY A 21 13.52 -2.60 -5.01
C GLY A 21 14.30 -1.70 -5.97
N ALA A 22 15.64 -1.79 -5.94
CA ALA A 22 16.54 -1.01 -6.78
C ALA A 22 17.86 -1.75 -6.99
N ASP A 23 18.63 -1.33 -7.99
CA ASP A 23 19.97 -1.91 -8.27
C ASP A 23 21.02 -1.54 -7.21
N LYS A 24 20.68 -0.67 -6.26
CA LYS A 24 21.61 -0.18 -5.22
C LYS A 24 20.91 0.07 -3.91
N LEU A 25 21.64 -0.19 -2.82
CA LEU A 25 21.27 0.25 -1.48
C LEU A 25 22.34 1.23 -0.98
N GLU A 26 21.91 2.47 -0.74
CA GLU A 26 22.80 3.57 -0.38
C GLU A 26 23.07 3.63 1.13
N ASN A 27 24.27 4.05 1.50
CA ASN A 27 24.66 4.39 2.86
C ASN A 27 24.43 3.29 3.93
N VAL A 28 24.58 2.02 3.56
CA VAL A 28 24.43 0.92 4.53
C VAL A 28 25.40 1.06 5.72
N SER A 29 24.95 0.64 6.90
CA SER A 29 25.80 0.56 8.10
C SER A 29 26.75 -0.62 8.00
N SER A 30 28.05 -0.39 8.14
CA SER A 30 29.08 -1.43 8.03
C SER A 30 30.04 -1.41 9.22
N TRP A 31 30.31 -2.61 9.78
CA TRP A 31 31.23 -2.79 10.92
C TRP A 31 31.92 -4.17 10.84
N HIS A 32 32.82 -4.34 9.88
CA HIS A 32 33.57 -5.59 9.72
C HIS A 32 34.99 -5.32 9.23
N HIS A 33 35.89 -6.25 9.49
CA HIS A 33 37.27 -6.25 9.01
C HIS A 33 37.64 -7.54 8.23
N GLN A 34 36.68 -8.48 8.16
CA GLN A 34 36.73 -9.67 7.32
C GLN A 34 35.61 -9.58 6.29
N ALA A 35 35.84 -10.08 5.11
CA ALA A 35 34.87 -10.08 4.03
C ALA A 35 34.97 -11.36 3.21
N VAL A 36 33.84 -11.75 2.63
CA VAL A 36 33.79 -12.79 1.61
C VAL A 36 34.13 -12.14 0.25
N THR A 37 35.01 -12.74 -0.50
CA THR A 37 35.33 -12.28 -1.86
C THR A 37 34.72 -13.15 -2.94
N ASP A 38 34.35 -14.39 -2.60
CA ASP A 38 33.68 -15.34 -3.48
C ASP A 38 33.02 -16.45 -2.67
N VAL A 39 32.07 -17.18 -3.25
CA VAL A 39 31.43 -18.37 -2.66
C VAL A 39 31.83 -19.64 -3.43
N ALA A 40 32.08 -20.74 -2.70
CA ALA A 40 32.43 -22.01 -3.34
C ALA A 40 31.24 -22.58 -4.11
N ALA A 41 31.47 -23.15 -5.28
CA ALA A 41 30.48 -23.62 -6.21
C ALA A 41 29.55 -24.74 -5.68
N ASP A 42 29.99 -25.47 -4.64
CA ASP A 42 29.26 -26.59 -4.03
C ASP A 42 28.42 -26.19 -2.81
N THR A 43 28.42 -24.91 -2.44
CA THR A 43 27.67 -24.40 -1.25
C THR A 43 26.17 -24.22 -1.50
N GLY A 44 25.76 -24.11 -2.77
CA GLY A 44 24.40 -23.69 -3.16
C GLY A 44 24.11 -22.21 -2.86
N LEU A 45 25.15 -21.42 -2.51
CA LEU A 45 25.04 -19.99 -2.33
C LEU A 45 25.26 -19.26 -3.66
N THR A 46 24.50 -18.21 -3.88
CA THR A 46 24.65 -17.26 -4.99
C THR A 46 25.01 -15.90 -4.39
N VAL A 47 26.01 -15.23 -4.97
CA VAL A 47 26.31 -13.83 -4.62
C VAL A 47 25.30 -12.94 -5.31
N VAL A 48 24.53 -12.16 -4.54
CA VAL A 48 23.45 -11.31 -5.05
C VAL A 48 23.74 -9.82 -4.91
N ALA A 49 24.69 -9.44 -4.05
CA ALA A 49 25.11 -8.04 -3.92
C ALA A 49 26.58 -7.91 -3.57
N LYS A 50 27.21 -6.81 -4.01
CA LYS A 50 28.63 -6.48 -3.83
C LYS A 50 28.85 -5.00 -3.56
N THR A 51 30.00 -4.68 -2.99
CA THR A 51 30.60 -3.35 -3.07
C THR A 51 32.01 -3.45 -3.65
N THR A 52 32.49 -2.40 -4.31
CA THR A 52 33.82 -2.36 -4.86
C THR A 52 34.67 -1.34 -4.10
N VAL A 53 35.77 -1.79 -3.47
CA VAL A 53 36.71 -0.94 -2.73
C VAL A 53 38.11 -1.14 -3.32
N ASP A 54 38.72 -0.06 -3.79
CA ASP A 54 40.06 -0.07 -4.39
C ASP A 54 40.25 -1.10 -5.54
N GLY A 55 39.14 -1.35 -6.29
CA GLY A 55 39.12 -2.30 -7.41
C GLY A 55 38.96 -3.77 -6.99
N LEU A 56 38.70 -4.05 -5.72
CA LEU A 56 38.40 -5.36 -5.19
C LEU A 56 36.88 -5.45 -4.90
N ASP A 57 36.23 -6.44 -5.49
CA ASP A 57 34.84 -6.75 -5.17
C ASP A 57 34.72 -7.47 -3.82
N ILE A 58 33.87 -6.95 -2.96
CA ILE A 58 33.55 -7.51 -1.66
C ILE A 58 32.09 -7.97 -1.72
N VAL A 59 31.82 -9.21 -1.34
CA VAL A 59 30.47 -9.76 -1.28
C VAL A 59 29.73 -9.13 -0.09
N GLU A 60 28.60 -8.52 -0.36
CA GLU A 60 27.75 -7.86 0.63
C GLU A 60 26.45 -8.64 0.91
N ALA A 61 26.00 -9.48 -0.03
CA ALA A 61 24.89 -10.39 0.21
C ALA A 61 25.03 -11.70 -0.58
N VAL A 62 24.56 -12.79 0.04
CA VAL A 62 24.47 -14.13 -0.53
C VAL A 62 23.11 -14.75 -0.25
N GLU A 63 22.61 -15.56 -1.16
CA GLU A 63 21.34 -16.30 -1.04
C GLU A 63 21.52 -17.78 -1.30
N ASN A 64 20.64 -18.60 -0.68
CA ASN A 64 20.44 -19.97 -1.08
C ASN A 64 18.98 -20.16 -1.52
N GLN A 65 18.72 -19.97 -2.79
CA GLN A 65 17.38 -20.06 -3.40
C GLN A 65 16.77 -21.48 -3.39
N SER A 66 17.53 -22.51 -3.01
CA SER A 66 16.97 -23.85 -2.77
C SER A 66 16.22 -23.97 -1.43
N LYS A 67 16.24 -22.92 -0.60
CA LYS A 67 15.56 -22.83 0.69
C LYS A 67 14.32 -21.94 0.57
N THR A 68 13.43 -22.04 1.53
CA THR A 68 12.23 -21.18 1.60
C THR A 68 12.62 -19.71 1.74
N PHE A 69 13.59 -19.40 2.60
CA PHE A 69 14.22 -18.09 2.72
C PHE A 69 15.61 -18.26 3.35
N CYS A 70 16.63 -17.84 2.67
CA CYS A 70 18.02 -17.90 3.18
C CYS A 70 18.85 -16.79 2.53
N LEU A 71 18.84 -15.63 3.15
CA LEU A 71 19.59 -14.43 2.78
C LEU A 71 20.60 -14.11 3.88
N GLY A 72 21.87 -13.93 3.51
CA GLY A 72 22.93 -13.46 4.39
C GLY A 72 23.44 -12.11 3.89
N VAL A 73 23.51 -11.11 4.77
CA VAL A 73 24.05 -9.78 4.47
C VAL A 73 25.28 -9.49 5.33
N GLN A 74 26.25 -8.76 4.78
CA GLN A 74 27.50 -8.39 5.47
C GLN A 74 27.35 -7.08 6.25
N PHE A 75 26.49 -6.18 5.78
CA PHE A 75 26.14 -4.91 6.43
C PHE A 75 25.11 -5.10 7.57
N HIS A 76 24.79 -4.03 8.28
CA HIS A 76 23.95 -4.01 9.47
C HIS A 76 22.63 -3.26 9.25
N PRO A 77 21.61 -3.87 8.60
CA PRO A 77 20.33 -3.21 8.40
C PRO A 77 19.61 -2.89 9.73
N GLU A 78 19.84 -3.70 10.78
CA GLU A 78 19.22 -3.48 12.10
C GLU A 78 19.61 -2.15 12.73
N ASN A 79 20.75 -1.57 12.37
CA ASN A 79 21.20 -0.30 12.95
C ASN A 79 20.30 0.86 12.52
N ASP A 80 20.04 1.01 11.23
CA ASP A 80 19.23 2.12 10.70
C ASP A 80 17.73 1.90 11.00
N ALA A 81 17.24 0.66 10.91
CA ALA A 81 15.89 0.31 11.35
C ALA A 81 15.65 0.62 12.84
N LYS A 82 16.63 0.28 13.72
CA LYS A 82 16.53 0.57 15.16
C LYS A 82 16.52 2.07 15.46
N LEU A 83 17.38 2.85 14.80
CA LEU A 83 17.47 4.30 14.99
C LEU A 83 16.11 4.97 14.73
N ALA A 84 15.43 4.60 13.65
CA ALA A 84 14.15 5.18 13.30
C ALA A 84 13.00 4.66 14.18
N LEU A 85 12.90 3.34 14.37
CA LEU A 85 11.70 2.72 14.93
C LEU A 85 11.73 2.55 16.45
N HIS A 86 12.91 2.35 17.05
CA HIS A 86 13.03 2.13 18.48
C HIS A 86 13.58 3.34 19.22
N ASP A 87 14.63 3.97 18.68
CA ASP A 87 15.31 5.08 19.34
C ASP A 87 14.65 6.43 19.00
N ASN A 88 13.65 6.45 18.10
CA ASN A 88 12.91 7.61 17.61
C ASN A 88 13.85 8.73 17.10
N LYS A 89 14.83 8.34 16.26
CA LYS A 89 15.88 9.20 15.71
C LYS A 89 16.05 8.95 14.19
N PRO A 90 14.97 9.09 13.39
CA PRO A 90 15.04 8.83 11.96
C PRO A 90 16.07 9.71 11.24
N GLU A 91 16.35 10.93 11.75
CA GLU A 91 17.35 11.83 11.19
C GLU A 91 18.80 11.34 11.36
N GLU A 92 19.06 10.42 12.29
CA GLU A 92 20.35 9.78 12.48
C GLU A 92 20.54 8.56 11.55
N ALA A 93 19.47 7.96 11.04
CA ALA A 93 19.51 6.90 10.03
C ALA A 93 20.07 7.46 8.71
N LYS A 94 20.93 6.73 8.04
CA LYS A 94 21.55 7.13 6.76
C LYS A 94 21.19 6.22 5.61
N CYS A 95 20.97 4.93 5.88
CA CYS A 95 20.26 4.02 4.99
C CYS A 95 18.77 4.18 5.25
N ASP A 96 17.95 3.99 4.23
CA ASP A 96 16.51 4.03 4.36
C ASP A 96 16.02 3.02 5.43
N PRO A 97 15.44 3.48 6.56
CA PRO A 97 15.08 2.61 7.65
C PRO A 97 13.93 1.66 7.31
N ASP A 98 13.03 2.02 6.38
CA ASP A 98 11.93 1.16 5.95
C ASP A 98 12.45 0.02 5.09
N VAL A 99 13.40 0.29 4.18
CA VAL A 99 14.12 -0.76 3.46
C VAL A 99 14.89 -1.65 4.43
N CYS A 100 15.57 -1.06 5.42
CA CYS A 100 16.28 -1.82 6.44
C CYS A 100 15.34 -2.72 7.27
N LEU A 101 14.13 -2.26 7.57
CA LEU A 101 13.10 -3.05 8.28
C LEU A 101 12.59 -4.21 7.41
N THR A 102 12.46 -4.02 6.10
CA THR A 102 11.93 -5.01 5.15
C THR A 102 12.71 -6.33 5.19
N PHE A 103 14.02 -6.33 5.46
CA PHE A 103 14.81 -7.56 5.67
C PHE A 103 14.23 -8.46 6.77
N PHE A 104 13.79 -7.86 7.87
CA PHE A 104 13.23 -8.59 9.01
C PHE A 104 11.76 -8.98 8.76
N GLN A 105 11.00 -8.16 8.05
CA GLN A 105 9.62 -8.47 7.67
C GLN A 105 9.57 -9.69 6.74
N TYR A 106 10.46 -9.78 5.75
CA TYR A 106 10.61 -10.96 4.90
C TYR A 106 10.92 -12.20 5.73
N LEU A 107 11.89 -12.12 6.64
CA LEU A 107 12.21 -13.26 7.52
C LEU A 107 10.98 -13.69 8.34
N VAL A 108 10.24 -12.75 8.93
CA VAL A 108 9.03 -13.05 9.73
C VAL A 108 7.94 -13.66 8.87
N SER A 109 7.69 -13.12 7.68
CA SER A 109 6.71 -13.63 6.73
C SER A 109 7.02 -15.09 6.36
N TYR A 110 8.19 -15.34 5.82
CA TYR A 110 8.61 -16.70 5.43
C TYR A 110 8.65 -17.69 6.59
N ALA A 111 9.06 -17.23 7.78
CA ALA A 111 9.12 -18.09 8.97
C ALA A 111 7.75 -18.41 9.57
N SER A 112 6.79 -17.50 9.44
CA SER A 112 5.44 -17.63 10.03
C SER A 112 4.37 -18.07 9.04
N GLY A 113 4.65 -18.00 7.73
CA GLY A 113 3.65 -18.18 6.66
C GLY A 113 2.56 -17.10 6.65
N LYS A 114 2.88 -15.91 7.20
CA LYS A 114 1.95 -14.78 7.27
C LYS A 114 2.10 -13.89 6.04
N PRO A 115 1.00 -13.42 5.43
CA PRO A 115 1.08 -12.52 4.29
C PRO A 115 1.66 -11.15 4.68
N VAL A 116 2.47 -10.59 3.78
CA VAL A 116 2.98 -9.21 3.85
C VAL A 116 1.98 -8.29 3.18
N ILE A 117 1.46 -7.31 3.91
CA ILE A 117 0.52 -6.32 3.40
C ILE A 117 1.21 -4.95 3.31
N GLY A 118 1.29 -4.42 2.10
CA GLY A 118 1.77 -3.08 1.82
C GLY A 118 0.69 -2.04 2.11
N ILE A 119 1.02 -0.98 2.86
CA ILE A 119 0.18 0.21 2.99
C ILE A 119 0.70 1.26 2.02
N SER A 120 -0.17 1.83 1.18
CA SER A 120 0.23 2.83 0.18
C SER A 120 0.86 4.06 0.82
N TRP A 121 1.83 4.67 0.14
CA TRP A 121 2.46 5.90 0.58
C TRP A 121 1.44 7.06 0.65
N GLY A 122 1.43 7.79 1.74
CA GLY A 122 0.45 8.88 1.94
C GLY A 122 0.94 9.95 2.90
N GLY A 123 2.24 10.05 3.11
CA GLY A 123 2.86 10.97 4.07
C GLY A 123 3.46 10.27 5.27
N ASP A 124 3.11 10.70 6.49
CA ASP A 124 3.66 10.11 7.71
C ASP A 124 3.05 8.72 7.99
N PRO A 125 3.85 7.64 8.11
CA PRO A 125 3.37 6.32 8.51
C PRO A 125 2.58 6.29 9.83
N ALA A 126 2.83 7.26 10.73
CA ALA A 126 2.09 7.39 11.98
C ALA A 126 0.58 7.65 11.77
N ASP A 127 0.19 8.20 10.62
CA ASP A 127 -1.22 8.45 10.28
C ASP A 127 -2.00 7.15 10.00
N TYR A 128 -1.31 6.02 9.82
CA TYR A 128 -1.89 4.72 9.47
C TYR A 128 -1.74 3.66 10.55
N THR A 129 -1.46 4.06 11.79
CA THR A 129 -1.25 3.14 12.93
C THR A 129 -2.44 2.21 13.15
N ASP A 130 -3.67 2.72 13.00
CA ASP A 130 -4.88 1.89 13.14
C ASP A 130 -4.93 0.78 12.08
N ILE A 131 -4.60 1.08 10.82
CA ILE A 131 -4.53 0.09 9.73
C ILE A 131 -3.44 -0.94 10.00
N GLN A 132 -2.28 -0.52 10.51
CA GLN A 132 -1.20 -1.44 10.90
C GLN A 132 -1.67 -2.41 11.99
N ASP A 133 -2.28 -1.88 13.06
CA ASP A 133 -2.78 -2.69 14.17
C ASP A 133 -3.88 -3.67 13.72
N ILE A 134 -4.78 -3.25 12.84
CA ILE A 134 -5.83 -4.11 12.27
C ILE A 134 -5.21 -5.29 11.50
N ILE A 135 -4.26 -5.02 10.60
CA ILE A 135 -3.57 -6.04 9.80
C ILE A 135 -2.80 -7.00 10.70
N GLN A 136 -2.04 -6.49 11.67
CA GLN A 136 -1.25 -7.30 12.60
C GLN A 136 -2.13 -8.17 13.50
N ASN A 137 -3.24 -7.62 14.01
CA ASN A 137 -4.23 -8.36 14.80
C ASN A 137 -4.92 -9.45 13.95
N GLY A 138 -5.10 -9.22 12.65
CA GLY A 138 -5.59 -10.21 11.69
C GLY A 138 -4.58 -11.29 11.32
N GLY A 139 -3.32 -11.12 11.73
CA GLY A 139 -2.24 -12.10 11.51
C GLY A 139 -1.33 -11.79 10.32
N GLY A 140 -1.45 -10.63 9.67
CA GLY A 140 -0.54 -10.18 8.62
C GLY A 140 0.75 -9.57 9.14
N VAL A 141 1.69 -9.33 8.24
CA VAL A 141 2.89 -8.52 8.43
C VAL A 141 2.69 -7.23 7.64
N VAL A 142 3.06 -6.09 8.19
CA VAL A 142 2.87 -4.78 7.55
C VAL A 142 4.19 -4.26 7.01
N THR A 143 4.15 -3.70 5.80
CA THR A 143 5.20 -2.84 5.25
C THR A 143 4.59 -1.55 4.69
N HIS A 144 5.38 -0.49 4.64
CA HIS A 144 4.97 0.76 3.98
C HIS A 144 5.55 0.81 2.57
N VAL A 145 4.68 0.96 1.58
CA VAL A 145 5.12 1.17 0.20
C VAL A 145 5.80 2.52 0.10
N GLN A 146 7.01 2.54 -0.46
CA GLN A 146 7.75 3.77 -0.67
C GLN A 146 7.05 4.67 -1.70
N GLN A 147 7.36 5.98 -1.67
CA GLN A 147 6.88 6.90 -2.69
C GLN A 147 7.27 6.43 -4.09
N ILE A 148 6.29 6.22 -4.94
CA ILE A 148 6.47 5.73 -6.31
C ILE A 148 6.46 6.91 -7.27
N THR A 149 7.47 6.99 -8.13
CA THR A 149 7.61 8.04 -9.14
C THR A 149 7.27 7.58 -10.57
N GLY A 150 7.04 6.28 -10.76
CA GLY A 150 6.71 5.70 -12.07
C GLY A 150 6.36 4.22 -12.02
N TYR A 151 5.88 3.70 -13.16
CA TYR A 151 5.33 2.34 -13.25
C TYR A 151 6.37 1.24 -12.95
N ASP A 152 7.61 1.38 -13.42
CA ASP A 152 8.63 0.33 -13.21
C ASP A 152 8.96 0.17 -11.72
N GLN A 153 9.00 1.28 -10.97
CA GLN A 153 9.15 1.23 -9.51
C GLN A 153 7.92 0.59 -8.86
N ALA A 154 6.70 0.93 -9.30
CA ALA A 154 5.48 0.31 -8.81
C ALA A 154 5.48 -1.21 -9.04
N ALA A 155 5.90 -1.66 -10.22
CA ALA A 155 6.00 -3.08 -10.55
C ALA A 155 7.03 -3.82 -9.68
N ALA A 156 8.09 -3.14 -9.22
CA ALA A 156 9.02 -3.68 -8.24
C ALA A 156 8.42 -3.73 -6.83
N GLU A 157 7.71 -2.67 -6.41
CA GLU A 157 7.07 -2.61 -5.08
C GLU A 157 5.98 -3.68 -4.89
N VAL A 158 5.14 -3.91 -5.90
CA VAL A 158 4.04 -4.91 -5.78
C VAL A 158 4.53 -6.34 -5.66
N LYS A 159 5.76 -6.64 -6.08
CA LYS A 159 6.39 -7.96 -5.91
C LYS A 159 6.86 -8.25 -4.48
N LYS A 160 6.99 -7.22 -3.65
CA LYS A 160 7.45 -7.32 -2.26
C LYS A 160 6.33 -7.67 -1.29
N VAL A 161 5.09 -7.71 -1.75
CA VAL A 161 3.91 -7.81 -0.90
C VAL A 161 2.93 -8.86 -1.44
N ASP A 162 2.19 -9.49 -0.54
CA ASP A 162 1.16 -10.46 -0.87
C ASP A 162 -0.23 -9.80 -1.00
N GLY A 163 -0.36 -8.57 -0.52
CA GLY A 163 -1.58 -7.76 -0.64
C GLY A 163 -1.32 -6.29 -0.35
N ILE A 164 -2.25 -5.42 -0.73
CA ILE A 164 -2.10 -3.97 -0.61
C ILE A 164 -3.35 -3.33 -0.02
N VAL A 165 -3.16 -2.38 0.90
CA VAL A 165 -4.18 -1.41 1.31
C VAL A 165 -3.82 -0.05 0.70
N VAL A 166 -4.72 0.50 -0.14
CA VAL A 166 -4.60 1.88 -0.64
C VAL A 166 -5.51 2.77 0.19
N THR A 167 -4.91 3.74 0.87
CA THR A 167 -5.57 4.50 1.94
C THR A 167 -6.39 5.69 1.44
N GLY A 168 -7.22 6.25 2.33
CA GLY A 168 -7.93 7.51 2.15
C GLY A 168 -7.00 8.72 2.06
N GLY A 169 -7.54 9.93 1.79
CA GLY A 169 -6.75 11.17 1.76
C GLY A 169 -7.34 12.27 0.87
N GLN A 170 -6.45 13.11 0.33
CA GLN A 170 -6.74 14.33 -0.43
C GLN A 170 -7.54 14.07 -1.71
N ASP A 171 -8.10 15.13 -2.28
CA ASP A 171 -8.75 15.10 -3.60
C ASP A 171 -7.78 14.68 -4.70
N ILE A 172 -8.28 13.93 -5.68
CA ILE A 172 -7.50 13.49 -6.85
C ILE A 172 -7.48 14.61 -7.91
N ASN A 173 -6.31 14.83 -8.52
CA ASN A 173 -6.14 15.82 -9.60
C ASN A 173 -7.04 15.47 -10.80
N PRO A 174 -7.95 16.40 -11.22
CA PRO A 174 -8.84 16.19 -12.34
C PRO A 174 -8.13 15.94 -13.68
N ASP A 175 -6.89 16.37 -13.84
CA ASP A 175 -6.09 16.09 -15.04
C ASP A 175 -5.92 14.58 -15.29
N LEU A 176 -5.92 13.76 -14.25
CA LEU A 176 -5.79 12.30 -14.35
C LEU A 176 -7.00 11.63 -15.00
N TYR A 177 -8.19 12.23 -14.91
CA TYR A 177 -9.42 11.71 -15.53
C TYR A 177 -10.01 12.63 -16.59
N GLY A 178 -9.24 13.68 -17.00
CA GLY A 178 -9.54 14.54 -18.15
C GLY A 178 -10.73 15.46 -17.95
N GLU A 179 -10.90 16.02 -16.76
CA GLU A 179 -11.98 16.95 -16.41
C GLU A 179 -11.44 18.32 -16.00
N GLU A 180 -12.25 19.36 -16.12
CA GLU A 180 -11.91 20.71 -15.65
C GLU A 180 -11.89 20.73 -14.10
N HIS A 181 -10.99 21.54 -13.54
CA HIS A 181 -10.87 21.70 -12.09
C HIS A 181 -12.07 22.45 -11.51
N SER A 182 -12.78 21.84 -10.59
CA SER A 182 -13.80 22.52 -9.80
C SER A 182 -13.17 23.56 -8.87
N PRO A 183 -13.79 24.74 -8.68
CA PRO A 183 -13.34 25.70 -7.67
C PRO A 183 -13.51 25.19 -6.23
N LEU A 184 -14.19 24.06 -6.04
CA LEU A 184 -14.41 23.39 -4.75
C LEU A 184 -13.41 22.25 -4.49
N LEU A 185 -12.45 22.05 -5.41
CA LEU A 185 -11.37 21.08 -5.23
C LEU A 185 -10.52 21.49 -4.03
N GLU A 186 -10.34 20.57 -3.08
CA GLU A 186 -9.49 20.73 -1.92
C GLU A 186 -8.06 20.24 -2.23
N ASP A 187 -7.07 20.64 -1.41
CA ASP A 187 -5.68 20.15 -1.48
C ASP A 187 -5.01 20.26 -2.87
N ASN A 188 -5.26 21.35 -3.59
CA ASN A 188 -4.65 21.61 -4.88
C ASN A 188 -3.18 22.06 -4.73
N ASN A 189 -2.27 21.12 -4.46
CA ASN A 189 -0.86 21.35 -4.17
C ASN A 189 0.05 20.23 -4.72
N GLU A 190 1.37 20.45 -4.66
CA GLU A 190 2.39 19.53 -5.16
C GLU A 190 2.38 18.17 -4.41
N GLU A 191 2.10 18.16 -3.11
CA GLU A 191 2.04 16.95 -2.29
C GLU A 191 0.93 16.00 -2.79
N ARG A 192 -0.25 16.54 -3.13
CA ARG A 192 -1.32 15.80 -3.78
C ARG A 192 -0.85 15.16 -5.08
N ASP A 193 -0.19 15.93 -5.97
CA ASP A 193 0.23 15.45 -7.29
C ASP A 193 1.30 14.34 -7.19
N ILE A 194 2.17 14.43 -6.19
CA ILE A 194 3.15 13.38 -5.85
C ILE A 194 2.42 12.10 -5.41
N ARG A 195 1.46 12.22 -4.51
CA ARG A 195 0.67 11.10 -4.02
C ARG A 195 -0.19 10.48 -5.12
N ASP A 196 -0.80 11.31 -5.98
CA ASP A 196 -1.54 10.86 -7.15
C ASP A 196 -0.67 10.00 -8.08
N THR A 197 0.55 10.46 -8.35
CA THR A 197 1.52 9.69 -9.15
C THR A 197 1.85 8.35 -8.51
N SER A 198 2.08 8.35 -7.20
CA SER A 198 2.40 7.13 -6.42
C SER A 198 1.24 6.14 -6.45
N ASP A 199 0.05 6.55 -6.03
CA ASP A 199 -1.11 5.65 -5.94
C ASP A 199 -1.62 5.18 -7.30
N TYR A 200 -1.58 6.04 -8.33
CA TYR A 200 -1.96 5.68 -9.70
C TYR A 200 -1.10 4.52 -10.23
N ASN A 201 0.23 4.65 -10.10
CA ASN A 201 1.15 3.62 -10.60
C ASN A 201 1.08 2.35 -9.75
N LEU A 202 0.96 2.47 -8.43
CA LEU A 202 0.81 1.33 -7.52
C LEU A 202 -0.43 0.49 -7.86
N ILE A 203 -1.60 1.13 -7.96
CA ILE A 203 -2.85 0.46 -8.30
C ILE A 203 -2.76 -0.18 -9.69
N LYS A 204 -2.19 0.54 -10.67
CA LYS A 204 -2.01 0.02 -12.03
C LYS A 204 -1.14 -1.24 -12.06
N ALA A 205 -0.04 -1.25 -11.33
CA ALA A 205 0.84 -2.42 -11.22
C ALA A 205 0.16 -3.57 -10.45
N ALA A 206 -0.51 -3.27 -9.33
CA ALA A 206 -1.21 -4.29 -8.54
C ALA A 206 -2.34 -4.97 -9.32
N VAL A 207 -3.09 -4.21 -10.13
CA VAL A 207 -4.11 -4.79 -11.03
C VAL A 207 -3.48 -5.68 -12.09
N ALA A 208 -2.37 -5.26 -12.71
CA ALA A 208 -1.67 -6.01 -13.75
C ALA A 208 -1.05 -7.31 -13.23
N GLU A 209 -0.49 -7.30 -12.02
CA GLU A 209 0.15 -8.45 -11.37
C GLU A 209 -0.84 -9.30 -10.54
N ASN A 210 -2.13 -8.95 -10.54
CA ASN A 210 -3.18 -9.64 -9.79
C ASN A 210 -2.92 -9.70 -8.27
N VAL A 211 -2.30 -8.66 -7.71
CA VAL A 211 -2.05 -8.56 -6.25
C VAL A 211 -3.36 -8.23 -5.54
N PRO A 212 -3.76 -8.98 -4.50
CA PRO A 212 -4.93 -8.69 -3.68
C PRO A 212 -4.92 -7.27 -3.13
N MET A 213 -6.02 -6.53 -3.29
CA MET A 213 -6.05 -5.11 -2.96
C MET A 213 -7.37 -4.67 -2.32
N LEU A 214 -7.27 -3.95 -1.19
CA LEU A 214 -8.35 -3.19 -0.56
C LEU A 214 -8.06 -1.71 -0.74
N THR A 215 -8.97 -0.98 -1.40
CA THR A 215 -8.84 0.47 -1.62
C THR A 215 -9.92 1.21 -0.86
N ILE A 216 -9.52 2.21 -0.05
CA ILE A 216 -10.39 2.91 0.90
C ILE A 216 -10.54 4.37 0.49
N CYS A 217 -11.78 4.88 0.43
CA CYS A 217 -12.13 6.28 0.18
C CYS A 217 -11.43 6.81 -1.09
N ARG A 218 -10.43 7.67 -0.95
CA ARG A 218 -9.59 8.15 -2.05
C ARG A 218 -8.97 6.99 -2.85
N GLY A 219 -8.56 5.91 -2.19
CA GLY A 219 -8.03 4.72 -2.87
C GLY A 219 -9.04 4.09 -3.83
N MET A 220 -10.33 4.00 -3.47
CA MET A 220 -11.40 3.54 -4.37
C MET A 220 -11.60 4.50 -5.56
N GLN A 221 -11.53 5.80 -5.30
CA GLN A 221 -11.61 6.82 -6.34
C GLN A 221 -10.45 6.71 -7.34
N MET A 222 -9.22 6.51 -6.83
CA MET A 222 -8.03 6.30 -7.65
C MET A 222 -8.12 5.00 -8.46
N LEU A 223 -8.63 3.91 -7.88
CA LEU A 223 -8.90 2.67 -8.62
C LEU A 223 -9.82 2.92 -9.82
N ASN A 224 -10.88 3.70 -9.62
CA ASN A 224 -11.79 4.09 -10.71
C ASN A 224 -11.08 4.91 -11.79
N VAL A 225 -10.24 5.87 -11.40
CA VAL A 225 -9.45 6.71 -12.33
C VAL A 225 -8.45 5.86 -13.12
N VAL A 226 -7.74 4.95 -12.47
CA VAL A 226 -6.79 4.01 -13.13
C VAL A 226 -7.49 3.16 -14.19
N GLN A 227 -8.74 2.79 -13.95
CA GLN A 227 -9.58 2.05 -14.90
C GLN A 227 -10.28 2.95 -15.94
N GLY A 228 -9.93 4.23 -16.03
CA GLY A 228 -10.45 5.19 -17.01
C GLY A 228 -11.79 5.83 -16.62
N GLY A 229 -12.20 5.69 -15.36
CA GLY A 229 -13.38 6.33 -14.80
C GLY A 229 -13.18 7.80 -14.48
N GLY A 230 -14.26 8.50 -14.10
CA GLY A 230 -14.28 9.89 -13.65
C GLY A 230 -14.88 10.06 -12.28
N LEU A 231 -14.75 11.24 -11.71
CA LEU A 231 -15.24 11.58 -10.38
C LEU A 231 -16.28 12.71 -10.44
N ILE A 232 -17.18 12.72 -9.48
CA ILE A 232 -17.95 13.90 -9.08
C ILE A 232 -17.08 14.63 -8.06
N GLN A 233 -16.60 15.83 -8.42
CA GLN A 233 -15.62 16.57 -7.63
C GLN A 233 -16.21 17.22 -6.38
N ASP A 234 -17.53 17.42 -6.33
CA ASP A 234 -18.25 17.91 -5.14
C ASP A 234 -19.67 17.36 -5.11
N LEU A 235 -19.91 16.39 -4.24
CA LEU A 235 -21.19 15.69 -4.12
C LEU A 235 -22.35 16.61 -3.72
N PRO A 236 -22.21 17.52 -2.73
CA PRO A 236 -23.30 18.45 -2.40
C PRO A 236 -23.77 19.26 -3.60
N THR A 237 -22.85 19.84 -4.37
CA THR A 237 -23.19 20.60 -5.58
C THR A 237 -23.86 19.74 -6.64
N TYR A 238 -23.35 18.52 -6.86
CA TYR A 238 -23.93 17.58 -7.81
C TYR A 238 -25.38 17.20 -7.47
N LEU A 239 -25.65 17.05 -6.16
CA LEU A 239 -26.99 16.74 -5.65
C LEU A 239 -27.90 17.98 -5.44
N GLU A 240 -27.43 19.17 -5.81
CA GLU A 240 -28.14 20.44 -5.57
C GLU A 240 -28.46 20.65 -4.07
N LYS A 241 -27.55 20.25 -3.18
CA LYS A 241 -27.66 20.39 -1.71
C LYS A 241 -26.79 21.53 -1.20
N ASP A 242 -27.22 22.14 -0.09
CA ASP A 242 -26.37 23.11 0.64
C ASP A 242 -25.30 22.34 1.44
N ALA A 243 -24.02 22.53 1.09
CA ALA A 243 -22.88 21.87 1.73
C ALA A 243 -22.78 22.17 3.23
N ASN A 244 -23.29 23.30 3.71
CA ASN A 244 -23.31 23.62 5.15
C ASN A 244 -24.29 22.76 5.95
N VAL A 245 -25.31 22.23 5.29
CA VAL A 245 -26.41 21.44 5.88
C VAL A 245 -26.31 19.96 5.55
N TYR A 246 -25.83 19.64 4.36
CA TYR A 246 -25.69 18.26 3.90
C TYR A 246 -24.51 17.58 4.58
N LYS A 247 -24.78 16.73 5.56
CA LYS A 247 -23.78 16.07 6.42
C LYS A 247 -23.79 14.54 6.29
N THR A 248 -24.41 14.03 5.24
CA THR A 248 -24.61 12.57 5.06
C THR A 248 -23.29 11.82 4.85
N HIS A 249 -22.34 12.40 4.10
CA HIS A 249 -21.06 11.76 3.76
C HIS A 249 -19.84 12.47 4.35
N ARG A 250 -20.02 13.68 4.94
CA ARG A 250 -18.96 14.42 5.63
C ARG A 250 -19.55 15.30 6.72
N ASN A 251 -19.14 15.13 7.96
CA ASN A 251 -19.69 15.84 9.12
C ASN A 251 -18.57 16.36 10.06
N ALA A 252 -17.64 17.16 9.53
CA ALA A 252 -16.53 17.71 10.30
C ALA A 252 -16.97 18.40 11.61
N PRO A 253 -16.28 18.17 12.75
CA PRO A 253 -15.06 17.38 12.91
C PRO A 253 -15.28 15.87 13.12
N ASP A 254 -16.52 15.42 13.22
CA ASP A 254 -16.88 14.03 13.48
C ASP A 254 -17.09 13.25 12.17
N TRP A 255 -16.99 11.93 12.22
CA TRP A 255 -17.41 11.07 11.13
C TRP A 255 -18.90 11.26 10.81
N ALA A 256 -19.24 11.41 9.54
CA ALA A 256 -20.60 11.12 9.12
C ALA A 256 -20.86 9.61 9.27
N ARG A 257 -22.11 9.24 9.51
CA ARG A 257 -22.50 7.84 9.66
C ARG A 257 -23.76 7.58 8.84
N HIS A 258 -23.72 6.55 8.02
CA HIS A 258 -24.89 6.12 7.23
C HIS A 258 -24.90 4.60 7.02
N ASP A 259 -26.00 4.11 6.47
CA ASP A 259 -26.15 2.71 6.09
C ASP A 259 -25.78 2.54 4.62
N ILE A 260 -25.32 1.34 4.24
CA ILE A 260 -25.15 0.95 2.85
C ILE A 260 -25.99 -0.25 2.49
N THR A 261 -26.40 -0.33 1.22
CA THR A 261 -27.09 -1.48 0.63
C THR A 261 -26.13 -2.20 -0.29
N VAL A 262 -25.98 -3.52 -0.10
CA VAL A 262 -25.12 -4.39 -0.90
C VAL A 262 -25.90 -4.94 -2.08
N GLU A 263 -25.35 -4.80 -3.29
CA GLU A 263 -25.96 -5.23 -4.53
C GLU A 263 -25.92 -6.75 -4.71
N ALA A 264 -26.98 -7.29 -5.28
CA ALA A 264 -27.06 -8.70 -5.64
C ALA A 264 -25.97 -9.05 -6.69
N GLY A 265 -25.22 -10.13 -6.41
CA GLY A 265 -24.14 -10.59 -7.28
C GLY A 265 -22.80 -9.89 -7.02
N SER A 266 -22.67 -9.10 -5.95
CA SER A 266 -21.35 -8.78 -5.38
C SER A 266 -20.67 -10.09 -4.96
N LYS A 267 -19.35 -10.13 -5.09
CA LYS A 267 -18.55 -11.30 -4.69
C LYS A 267 -18.04 -11.09 -3.27
N TRP A 268 -17.16 -10.12 -3.08
CA TRP A 268 -16.49 -9.89 -1.81
C TRP A 268 -17.33 -9.08 -0.82
N MET A 269 -18.10 -8.10 -1.29
CA MET A 269 -19.03 -7.38 -0.41
C MET A 269 -20.09 -8.32 0.20
N ALA A 270 -20.61 -9.29 -0.57
CA ALA A 270 -21.54 -10.28 -0.05
C ALA A 270 -20.88 -11.22 0.96
N GLU A 271 -19.62 -11.63 0.73
CA GLU A 271 -18.84 -12.45 1.65
C GLU A 271 -18.58 -11.72 2.97
N ILE A 272 -18.12 -10.46 2.90
CA ILE A 272 -17.76 -9.64 4.05
C ILE A 272 -18.98 -9.29 4.90
N VAL A 273 -20.04 -8.78 4.26
CA VAL A 273 -21.22 -8.27 4.97
C VAL A 273 -22.16 -9.41 5.41
N GLY A 274 -22.18 -10.53 4.67
CA GLY A 274 -23.05 -11.67 4.98
C GLY A 274 -24.56 -11.37 4.87
N GLY A 275 -24.91 -10.24 4.23
CA GLY A 275 -26.28 -9.76 4.09
C GLY A 275 -26.44 -8.72 3.00
N SER A 276 -27.64 -8.12 2.91
CA SER A 276 -27.95 -7.11 1.88
C SER A 276 -27.71 -5.67 2.34
N SER A 277 -27.21 -5.44 3.56
CA SER A 277 -26.92 -4.09 4.06
C SER A 277 -25.93 -4.12 5.21
N MET A 278 -25.15 -3.06 5.34
CA MET A 278 -24.29 -2.79 6.51
C MET A 278 -24.71 -1.45 7.12
N LYS A 279 -24.67 -1.39 8.44
CA LYS A 279 -25.14 -0.24 9.21
C LYS A 279 -24.01 0.61 9.71
N ASN A 280 -24.27 1.92 9.79
CA ASN A 280 -23.47 2.87 10.53
C ASN A 280 -22.00 2.95 10.07
N VAL A 281 -21.73 2.86 8.75
CA VAL A 281 -20.39 2.99 8.20
C VAL A 281 -19.85 4.42 8.42
N ALA A 282 -18.56 4.55 8.73
CA ALA A 282 -17.88 5.84 8.89
C ALA A 282 -17.59 6.46 7.52
N SER A 283 -17.93 7.73 7.34
CA SER A 283 -17.82 8.42 6.04
C SER A 283 -17.19 9.81 6.21
N TRP A 284 -16.23 10.12 5.31
CA TRP A 284 -15.56 11.42 5.28
C TRP A 284 -15.10 11.76 3.87
N HIS A 285 -16.04 12.11 3.01
CA HIS A 285 -15.73 12.49 1.63
C HIS A 285 -16.74 13.48 1.06
N HIS A 286 -16.31 14.28 0.11
CA HIS A 286 -17.17 15.10 -0.73
C HIS A 286 -16.99 14.77 -2.22
N GLN A 287 -15.92 14.02 -2.58
CA GLN A 287 -15.77 13.43 -3.91
C GLN A 287 -16.29 11.99 -3.93
N VAL A 288 -16.82 11.56 -5.06
CA VAL A 288 -17.35 10.21 -5.29
C VAL A 288 -17.14 9.78 -6.74
N LEU A 289 -17.26 8.48 -7.00
CA LEU A 289 -17.26 7.95 -8.36
C LEU A 289 -18.43 8.53 -9.18
N ASN A 290 -18.14 8.90 -10.43
CA ASN A 290 -19.16 9.32 -11.36
C ASN A 290 -19.91 8.09 -11.93
N PRO A 291 -21.21 7.89 -11.61
CA PRO A 291 -21.94 6.70 -12.07
C PRO A 291 -22.13 6.63 -13.59
N GLN A 292 -21.95 7.75 -14.30
CA GLN A 292 -22.02 7.82 -15.76
C GLN A 292 -20.67 7.57 -16.43
N LYS A 293 -19.57 7.54 -15.64
CA LYS A 293 -18.20 7.34 -16.13
C LYS A 293 -17.46 6.41 -15.16
N LEU A 294 -18.00 5.19 -14.98
CA LEU A 294 -17.38 4.15 -14.18
C LEU A 294 -16.19 3.55 -14.94
N GLY A 295 -15.12 3.24 -14.24
CA GLY A 295 -13.92 2.60 -14.79
C GLY A 295 -14.20 1.24 -15.42
N GLU A 296 -13.45 0.90 -16.46
CA GLU A 296 -13.64 -0.36 -17.20
C GLU A 296 -13.40 -1.56 -16.29
N GLY A 297 -14.29 -2.56 -16.37
CA GLY A 297 -14.21 -3.78 -15.55
C GLY A 297 -14.65 -3.63 -14.11
N LEU A 298 -14.91 -2.43 -13.63
CA LEU A 298 -15.46 -2.21 -12.30
C LEU A 298 -16.96 -2.55 -12.25
N LYS A 299 -17.36 -3.19 -11.17
CA LYS A 299 -18.75 -3.49 -10.84
C LYS A 299 -19.13 -2.78 -9.55
N VAL A 300 -20.20 -1.99 -9.58
CA VAL A 300 -20.77 -1.40 -8.36
C VAL A 300 -21.38 -2.51 -7.51
N THR A 301 -21.03 -2.54 -6.23
CA THR A 301 -21.43 -3.59 -5.29
C THR A 301 -22.07 -3.09 -4.00
N ALA A 302 -22.03 -1.78 -3.75
CA ALA A 302 -22.86 -1.17 -2.71
C ALA A 302 -23.21 0.28 -3.03
N TYR A 303 -24.36 0.70 -2.51
CA TYR A 303 -24.84 2.07 -2.55
C TYR A 303 -25.16 2.58 -1.15
N GLY A 304 -24.84 3.84 -0.90
CA GLY A 304 -25.24 4.63 0.25
C GLY A 304 -26.52 5.46 -0.01
N PRO A 305 -26.81 6.42 0.88
CA PRO A 305 -27.84 7.41 0.66
C PRO A 305 -27.64 8.18 -0.65
N ASP A 306 -28.72 8.73 -1.20
CA ASP A 306 -28.72 9.48 -2.47
C ASP A 306 -28.15 8.70 -3.68
N GLN A 307 -28.12 7.36 -3.62
CA GLN A 307 -27.55 6.47 -4.65
C GLN A 307 -26.06 6.70 -4.90
N VAL A 308 -25.35 7.16 -3.90
CA VAL A 308 -23.88 7.30 -3.95
C VAL A 308 -23.25 5.90 -4.01
N ILE A 309 -22.29 5.71 -4.92
CA ILE A 309 -21.52 4.47 -5.03
C ILE A 309 -20.60 4.35 -3.81
N GLU A 310 -20.83 3.32 -2.99
CA GLU A 310 -20.08 3.09 -1.75
C GLU A 310 -19.14 1.89 -1.81
N ALA A 311 -19.28 1.01 -2.82
CA ALA A 311 -18.31 -0.02 -3.08
C ALA A 311 -18.28 -0.43 -4.56
N VAL A 312 -17.08 -0.80 -5.01
CA VAL A 312 -16.83 -1.39 -6.34
C VAL A 312 -15.92 -2.60 -6.22
N GLU A 313 -16.09 -3.55 -7.13
CA GLU A 313 -15.24 -4.72 -7.27
C GLU A 313 -14.64 -4.78 -8.68
N TYR A 314 -13.34 -5.07 -8.81
CA TYR A 314 -12.70 -5.46 -10.06
C TYR A 314 -12.56 -6.98 -10.10
N GLN A 315 -13.61 -7.67 -10.57
CA GLN A 315 -13.77 -9.12 -10.44
C GLN A 315 -12.87 -9.92 -11.42
N ALA A 316 -12.10 -9.26 -12.28
CA ALA A 316 -11.10 -9.92 -13.10
C ALA A 316 -9.89 -10.38 -12.29
N ASN A 317 -9.60 -9.73 -11.17
CA ASN A 317 -8.54 -10.10 -10.24
C ASN A 317 -9.06 -11.07 -9.16
N GLU A 318 -8.11 -11.67 -8.43
CA GLU A 318 -8.42 -12.59 -7.32
C GLU A 318 -9.13 -11.88 -6.17
N PHE A 319 -8.64 -10.70 -5.77
CA PHE A 319 -9.30 -9.81 -4.83
C PHE A 319 -8.93 -8.34 -5.12
N THR A 320 -9.89 -7.54 -5.57
CA THR A 320 -9.75 -6.08 -5.68
C THR A 320 -11.08 -5.43 -5.32
N LEU A 321 -11.15 -4.95 -4.09
CA LEU A 321 -12.33 -4.31 -3.50
C LEU A 321 -12.03 -2.84 -3.19
N GLY A 322 -12.87 -1.94 -3.67
CA GLY A 322 -12.90 -0.53 -3.28
C GLY A 322 -14.11 -0.21 -2.42
N VAL A 323 -13.90 0.53 -1.34
CA VAL A 323 -14.97 1.07 -0.48
C VAL A 323 -14.79 2.57 -0.30
N GLN A 324 -15.91 3.34 -0.35
CA GLN A 324 -15.88 4.79 -0.20
C GLN A 324 -15.85 5.22 1.27
N PHE A 325 -16.46 4.45 2.13
CA PHE A 325 -16.42 4.63 3.58
C PHE A 325 -15.11 4.13 4.20
N HIS A 326 -14.92 4.35 5.50
CA HIS A 326 -13.71 4.06 6.26
C HIS A 326 -13.93 2.89 7.23
N PRO A 327 -13.71 1.62 6.80
CA PRO A 327 -13.83 0.48 7.70
C PRO A 327 -12.80 0.51 8.84
N GLU A 328 -11.62 1.10 8.63
CA GLU A 328 -10.55 1.22 9.63
C GLU A 328 -10.99 2.00 10.87
N ALA A 329 -11.94 2.93 10.74
CA ALA A 329 -12.43 3.72 11.86
C ALA A 329 -13.06 2.88 13.01
N ASP A 330 -13.56 1.71 12.69
CA ASP A 330 -14.25 0.83 13.66
C ASP A 330 -13.63 -0.58 13.75
N ALA A 331 -12.73 -0.97 12.85
CA ALA A 331 -12.24 -2.34 12.70
C ALA A 331 -11.48 -2.89 13.94
N LEU A 332 -10.86 -2.03 14.75
CA LEU A 332 -10.20 -2.46 15.99
C LEU A 332 -11.19 -2.91 17.07
N THR A 333 -12.45 -2.50 16.98
CA THR A 333 -13.49 -2.74 18.00
C THR A 333 -14.70 -3.50 17.49
N ASP A 334 -14.91 -3.57 16.17
CA ASP A 334 -16.04 -4.26 15.55
C ASP A 334 -15.57 -5.23 14.46
N ALA A 335 -15.85 -6.52 14.69
CA ALA A 335 -15.46 -7.60 13.79
C ALA A 335 -16.10 -7.50 12.39
N ALA A 336 -17.24 -6.83 12.24
CA ALA A 336 -17.87 -6.61 10.94
C ALA A 336 -17.02 -5.69 10.05
N PHE A 337 -16.37 -4.70 10.63
CA PHE A 337 -15.44 -3.81 9.92
C PHE A 337 -14.05 -4.45 9.77
N ALA A 338 -13.57 -5.19 10.76
CA ALA A 338 -12.34 -5.98 10.63
C ALA A 338 -12.40 -7.02 9.50
N ALA A 339 -13.59 -7.48 9.13
CA ALA A 339 -13.79 -8.45 8.06
C ALA A 339 -13.28 -8.00 6.68
N TYR A 340 -13.20 -6.69 6.40
CA TYR A 340 -12.62 -6.16 5.16
C TYR A 340 -11.14 -6.49 5.06
N PHE A 341 -10.39 -6.25 6.13
CA PHE A 341 -8.95 -6.53 6.23
C PHE A 341 -8.67 -8.03 6.34
N ASN A 342 -9.47 -8.76 7.10
CA ASN A 342 -9.35 -10.22 7.19
C ASN A 342 -9.62 -10.92 5.86
N THR A 343 -10.49 -10.36 5.02
CA THR A 343 -10.72 -10.88 3.68
C THR A 343 -9.52 -10.59 2.76
N LEU A 344 -8.94 -9.39 2.83
CA LEU A 344 -7.68 -9.13 2.14
C LEU A 344 -6.59 -10.14 2.57
N LEU A 345 -6.38 -10.33 3.87
CA LEU A 345 -5.40 -11.29 4.40
C LEU A 345 -5.66 -12.72 3.92
N LYS A 346 -6.91 -13.15 3.82
CA LYS A 346 -7.30 -14.46 3.30
C LYS A 346 -6.90 -14.67 1.84
N TYR A 347 -7.02 -13.63 1.02
CA TYR A 347 -6.66 -13.71 -0.41
C TYR A 347 -5.16 -13.45 -0.65
N ALA A 348 -4.46 -12.85 0.29
CA ALA A 348 -3.02 -12.62 0.29
C ALA A 348 -2.20 -13.82 0.82
N ALA A 349 -2.85 -14.84 1.43
CA ALA A 349 -2.20 -15.97 2.10
C ALA A 349 -1.85 -17.16 1.12
#